data_81f797c2068c02c80efd25dd797f6bbf
#
_entry.id   81f797c2068c02c80efd25dd797f6bbf
#
_cell.length_a   1.000
_cell.length_b   1.000
_cell.length_c   1.000
_cell.angle_alpha   90.00
_cell.angle_beta   90.00
_cell.angle_gamma   90.00
#
_symmetry.space_group_name_H-M   'P 1'
#
loop_
_entity.id
_entity.type
_entity.pdbx_description
1 polymer ?
#
loop_
_entity_poly.entity_id
_entity_poly.type
_entity_poly.pdbx_seq_one_letter_code
_entity_poly.pdbx_strand_id
1 'polypeptide(L)'
;RQSTLIHKKINTLMNENINFSKRVPWKKIRNFVFESKNNKLCYDKIIHPVFYKKLNEIMKYQKSDMVIEIPLIETIKSIKNEFILITLLSKLNLRSERALKKNKIDKKSFDNINKFQMSNKFYTNNSDYVIHNNSDIVMMKKKLNQILSKI
;
A
#
# COMPACT_ATOMS: atom_id res chain seq x y z
N ARG A 1 13.49 -8.89 -18.32
CA ARG A 1 12.46 -8.68 -19.39
C ARG A 1 11.13 -8.12 -18.85
N GLN A 2 10.57 -8.65 -17.77
CA GLN A 2 9.28 -8.18 -17.22
C GLN A 2 9.36 -6.74 -16.67
N SER A 3 10.40 -6.37 -15.94
CA SER A 3 10.62 -5.02 -15.46
C SER A 3 10.69 -3.99 -16.58
N THR A 4 11.38 -4.31 -17.68
CA THR A 4 11.50 -3.43 -18.85
C THR A 4 10.13 -3.13 -19.49
N LEU A 5 9.23 -4.13 -19.55
CA LEU A 5 7.88 -3.93 -20.07
C LEU A 5 7.04 -3.02 -19.19
N ILE A 6 7.15 -3.17 -17.85
CA ILE A 6 6.46 -2.31 -16.88
C ILE A 6 6.94 -0.86 -17.04
N HIS A 7 8.26 -0.66 -17.11
CA HIS A 7 8.85 0.67 -17.29
C HIS A 7 8.34 1.35 -18.57
N LYS A 8 8.28 0.61 -19.69
CA LYS A 8 7.69 1.13 -20.94
C LYS A 8 6.24 1.53 -20.76
N LYS A 9 5.41 0.70 -20.13
CA LYS A 9 3.99 1.00 -19.88
C LYS A 9 3.80 2.24 -19.00
N ILE A 10 4.64 2.41 -17.96
CA ILE A 10 4.59 3.60 -17.11
C ILE A 10 4.99 4.84 -17.89
N ASN A 11 6.04 4.76 -18.69
CA ASN A 11 6.47 5.87 -19.53
C ASN A 11 5.38 6.28 -20.53
N THR A 12 4.75 5.33 -21.20
CA THR A 12 3.61 5.60 -22.09
C THR A 12 2.45 6.24 -21.35
N LEU A 13 2.09 5.70 -20.18
CA LEU A 13 0.99 6.23 -19.37
C LEU A 13 1.24 7.68 -18.93
N MET A 14 2.47 8.01 -18.57
CA MET A 14 2.85 9.34 -18.10
C MET A 14 3.20 10.30 -19.24
N ASN A 15 3.27 9.81 -20.48
CA ASN A 15 3.84 10.52 -21.63
C ASN A 15 5.26 11.07 -21.32
N GLU A 16 6.11 10.22 -20.73
CA GLU A 16 7.42 10.59 -20.21
C GLU A 16 8.48 9.57 -20.64
N ASN A 17 9.74 9.98 -20.58
CA ASN A 17 10.88 9.09 -20.83
C ASN A 17 11.73 8.95 -19.54
N ILE A 18 11.17 8.28 -18.54
CA ILE A 18 11.85 8.03 -17.26
C ILE A 18 12.88 6.92 -17.45
N ASN A 19 14.12 7.20 -17.09
CA ASN A 19 15.17 6.20 -17.05
C ASN A 19 15.16 5.46 -15.72
N PHE A 20 14.55 4.28 -15.69
CA PHE A 20 14.44 3.43 -14.49
C PHE A 20 15.76 2.71 -14.10
N SER A 21 16.79 2.77 -14.93
CA SER A 21 18.14 2.27 -14.58
C SER A 21 18.90 3.22 -13.66
N LYS A 22 18.45 4.47 -13.57
CA LYS A 22 18.95 5.49 -12.64
C LYS A 22 18.04 5.58 -11.43
N ARG A 23 18.22 6.64 -10.61
CA ARG A 23 17.33 6.92 -9.47
C ARG A 23 15.90 7.18 -9.96
N VAL A 24 14.97 6.27 -9.62
CA VAL A 24 13.57 6.39 -10.00
C VAL A 24 12.94 7.64 -9.35
N PRO A 25 12.29 8.52 -10.12
CA PRO A 25 11.69 9.75 -9.61
C PRO A 25 10.32 9.47 -8.95
N TRP A 26 10.32 8.74 -7.84
CA TRP A 26 9.11 8.33 -7.13
C TRP A 26 8.15 9.47 -6.78
N LYS A 27 8.68 10.66 -6.46
CA LYS A 27 7.84 11.84 -6.20
C LYS A 27 7.02 12.22 -7.45
N LYS A 28 7.64 12.21 -8.63
CA LYS A 28 6.97 12.53 -9.91
C LYS A 28 5.90 11.50 -10.24
N ILE A 29 6.24 10.21 -10.16
CA ILE A 29 5.30 9.11 -10.41
C ILE A 29 4.12 9.19 -9.44
N ARG A 30 4.39 9.36 -8.15
CA ARG A 30 3.34 9.48 -7.13
C ARG A 30 2.41 10.67 -7.40
N ASN A 31 2.95 11.83 -7.71
CA ASN A 31 2.14 13.02 -8.00
C ASN A 31 1.23 12.77 -9.19
N PHE A 32 1.74 12.22 -10.28
CA PHE A 32 0.94 11.83 -11.45
C PHE A 32 -0.17 10.83 -11.10
N VAL A 33 0.17 9.76 -10.38
CA VAL A 33 -0.79 8.71 -10.01
C VAL A 33 -1.94 9.26 -9.18
N PHE A 34 -1.65 10.12 -8.20
CA PHE A 34 -2.66 10.67 -7.29
C PHE A 34 -3.23 12.03 -7.73
N GLU A 35 -2.97 12.44 -8.95
CA GLU A 35 -3.57 13.63 -9.55
C GLU A 35 -5.04 13.39 -9.92
N SER A 36 -5.34 12.21 -10.47
CA SER A 36 -6.70 11.85 -10.88
C SER A 36 -7.02 10.38 -10.60
N LYS A 37 -8.33 10.09 -10.48
CA LYS A 37 -8.82 8.71 -10.36
C LYS A 37 -8.43 7.86 -11.57
N ASN A 38 -8.47 8.46 -12.76
CA ASN A 38 -8.11 7.75 -13.99
C ASN A 38 -6.63 7.38 -14.03
N ASN A 39 -5.73 8.30 -13.67
CA ASN A 39 -4.29 8.04 -13.62
C ASN A 39 -4.00 6.88 -12.65
N LYS A 40 -4.62 6.92 -11.45
CA LYS A 40 -4.48 5.84 -10.47
C LYS A 40 -4.96 4.52 -11.03
N LEU A 41 -6.15 4.48 -11.64
CA LEU A 41 -6.73 3.25 -12.19
C LEU A 41 -5.85 2.66 -13.30
N CYS A 42 -5.32 3.49 -14.20
CA CYS A 42 -4.43 3.05 -15.27
C CYS A 42 -3.09 2.54 -14.72
N TYR A 43 -2.53 3.21 -13.72
CA TYR A 43 -1.31 2.77 -13.05
C TYR A 43 -1.51 1.43 -12.33
N ASP A 44 -2.62 1.28 -11.59
CA ASP A 44 -2.96 0.04 -10.88
C ASP A 44 -3.12 -1.14 -11.85
N LYS A 45 -3.74 -0.94 -13.00
CA LYS A 45 -3.83 -1.96 -14.07
C LYS A 45 -2.47 -2.43 -14.60
N ILE A 46 -1.45 -1.61 -14.53
CA ILE A 46 -0.08 -1.99 -14.92
C ILE A 46 0.61 -2.76 -13.78
N ILE A 47 0.49 -2.29 -12.54
CA ILE A 47 1.29 -2.79 -11.41
C ILE A 47 0.65 -3.99 -10.73
N HIS A 48 -0.67 -3.99 -10.50
CA HIS A 48 -1.33 -5.03 -9.72
C HIS A 48 -1.14 -6.44 -10.29
N PRO A 49 -1.28 -6.70 -11.61
CA PRO A 49 -1.08 -8.05 -12.15
C PRO A 49 0.33 -8.59 -11.86
N VAL A 50 1.33 -7.72 -11.91
CA VAL A 50 2.73 -8.10 -11.66
C VAL A 50 2.96 -8.37 -10.18
N PHE A 51 2.41 -7.50 -9.33
CA PHE A 51 2.46 -7.66 -7.88
C PHE A 51 1.82 -8.99 -7.44
N TYR A 52 0.59 -9.28 -7.89
CA TYR A 52 -0.10 -10.51 -7.53
C TYR A 52 0.59 -11.77 -8.04
N LYS A 53 1.08 -11.73 -9.28
CA LYS A 53 1.86 -12.85 -9.81
C LYS A 53 3.05 -13.15 -8.90
N LYS A 54 3.82 -12.11 -8.55
CA LYS A 54 4.99 -12.27 -7.70
C LYS A 54 4.64 -12.72 -6.28
N LEU A 55 3.59 -12.16 -5.70
CA LEU A 55 3.09 -12.54 -4.38
C LEU A 55 2.65 -14.00 -4.36
N ASN A 56 1.83 -14.43 -5.32
CA ASN A 56 1.37 -15.82 -5.39
C ASN A 56 2.52 -16.80 -5.63
N GLU A 57 3.56 -16.41 -6.39
CA GLU A 57 4.78 -17.22 -6.54
C GLU A 57 5.50 -17.39 -5.19
N ILE A 58 5.66 -16.33 -4.41
CA ILE A 58 6.29 -16.38 -3.09
C ILE A 58 5.46 -17.27 -2.15
N MET A 59 4.15 -17.05 -2.07
CA MET A 59 3.25 -17.79 -1.19
C MET A 59 3.21 -19.29 -1.53
N LYS A 60 3.30 -19.66 -2.81
CA LYS A 60 3.30 -21.06 -3.25
C LYS A 60 4.45 -21.88 -2.67
N TYR A 61 5.62 -21.28 -2.48
CA TYR A 61 6.82 -21.96 -2.00
C TYR A 61 7.10 -21.73 -0.51
N GLN A 62 6.28 -20.91 0.15
CA GLN A 62 6.41 -20.64 1.57
C GLN A 62 5.91 -21.84 2.40
N LYS A 63 6.74 -22.32 3.34
CA LYS A 63 6.42 -23.47 4.21
C LYS A 63 6.11 -23.06 5.67
N SER A 64 6.27 -21.79 6.00
CA SER A 64 6.03 -21.25 7.33
C SER A 64 5.13 -20.02 7.25
N ASP A 65 4.63 -19.56 8.39
CA ASP A 65 3.84 -18.34 8.46
C ASP A 65 4.60 -17.15 7.90
N MET A 66 3.87 -16.28 7.20
CA MET A 66 4.44 -15.12 6.54
C MET A 66 3.60 -13.88 6.85
N VAL A 67 4.27 -12.79 7.20
CA VAL A 67 3.64 -11.48 7.36
C VAL A 67 3.86 -10.66 6.08
N ILE A 68 2.78 -10.16 5.51
CA ILE A 68 2.81 -9.34 4.29
C ILE A 68 2.23 -7.97 4.59
N GLU A 69 2.99 -6.91 4.38
CA GLU A 69 2.47 -5.54 4.43
C GLU A 69 1.80 -5.19 3.10
N ILE A 70 0.50 -4.92 3.14
CA ILE A 70 -0.29 -4.50 1.99
C ILE A 70 -0.89 -3.13 2.28
N PRO A 71 -0.53 -2.09 1.50
CA PRO A 71 -0.95 -0.72 1.79
C PRO A 71 -2.44 -0.45 1.48
N LEU A 72 -3.06 -1.28 0.64
CA LEU A 72 -4.44 -1.09 0.17
C LEU A 72 -5.22 -2.40 0.24
N ILE A 73 -6.29 -2.41 1.02
CA ILE A 73 -7.13 -3.60 1.25
C ILE A 73 -7.81 -4.10 -0.04
N GLU A 74 -8.07 -3.22 -1.00
CA GLU A 74 -8.70 -3.60 -2.26
C GLU A 74 -7.85 -4.60 -3.06
N THR A 75 -6.56 -4.60 -2.78
CA THR A 75 -5.62 -5.52 -3.43
C THR A 75 -5.72 -6.96 -2.90
N ILE A 76 -6.34 -7.18 -1.73
CA ILE A 76 -6.44 -8.50 -1.10
C ILE A 76 -7.34 -9.46 -1.87
N LYS A 77 -8.37 -8.95 -2.56
CA LYS A 77 -9.33 -9.77 -3.32
C LYS A 77 -8.70 -10.72 -4.35
N SER A 78 -7.49 -10.46 -4.76
CA SER A 78 -6.74 -11.28 -5.71
C SER A 78 -5.78 -12.28 -5.06
N ILE A 79 -5.74 -12.32 -3.73
CA ILE A 79 -4.95 -13.32 -2.98
C ILE A 79 -5.82 -14.56 -2.80
N LYS A 80 -5.31 -15.70 -3.26
CA LYS A 80 -6.04 -16.98 -3.28
C LYS A 80 -5.91 -17.80 -2.00
N ASN A 81 -4.95 -17.47 -1.16
CA ASN A 81 -4.67 -18.21 0.08
C ASN A 81 -5.50 -17.64 1.23
N GLU A 82 -5.76 -18.47 2.21
CA GLU A 82 -6.31 -18.03 3.50
C GLU A 82 -5.29 -17.14 4.20
N PHE A 83 -5.78 -16.09 4.82
CA PHE A 83 -4.95 -15.14 5.57
C PHE A 83 -5.78 -14.50 6.69
N ILE A 84 -5.09 -13.99 7.68
CA ILE A 84 -5.66 -13.15 8.74
C ILE A 84 -5.30 -11.71 8.45
N LEU A 85 -6.30 -10.87 8.35
CA LEU A 85 -6.13 -9.45 8.04
C LEU A 85 -6.11 -8.61 9.30
N ILE A 86 -4.95 -8.07 9.64
CA ILE A 86 -4.76 -7.13 10.74
C ILE A 86 -4.63 -5.72 10.17
N THR A 87 -5.61 -4.86 10.42
CA THR A 87 -5.56 -3.47 9.93
C THR A 87 -5.07 -2.51 11.02
N LEU A 88 -4.13 -1.64 10.65
CA LEU A 88 -3.65 -0.55 11.49
C LEU A 88 -4.37 0.75 11.13
N LEU A 89 -5.21 1.26 12.01
CA LEU A 89 -5.89 2.54 11.86
C LEU A 89 -5.24 3.62 12.72
N SER A 90 -5.27 4.85 12.25
CA SER A 90 -4.84 6.02 13.02
C SER A 90 -5.68 7.24 12.68
N LYS A 91 -5.83 8.17 13.62
CA LYS A 91 -6.51 9.45 13.41
C LYS A 91 -5.85 10.22 12.25
N LEU A 92 -6.67 10.90 11.45
CA LEU A 92 -6.20 11.60 10.26
C LEU A 92 -5.12 12.65 10.55
N ASN A 93 -5.28 13.43 11.62
CA ASN A 93 -4.29 14.41 12.03
C ASN A 93 -2.94 13.78 12.35
N LEU A 94 -2.92 12.66 13.09
CA LEU A 94 -1.68 11.92 13.40
C LEU A 94 -1.04 11.31 12.16
N ARG A 95 -1.85 10.78 11.22
CA ARG A 95 -1.32 10.27 9.94
C ARG A 95 -0.69 11.39 9.13
N SER A 96 -1.35 12.54 9.04
CA SER A 96 -0.83 13.72 8.35
C SER A 96 0.48 14.18 8.96
N GLU A 97 0.54 14.38 10.27
CA GLU A 97 1.74 14.80 10.99
C GLU A 97 2.91 13.84 10.76
N ARG A 98 2.68 12.54 10.91
CA ARG A 98 3.71 11.52 10.70
C ARG A 98 4.21 11.47 9.26
N ALA A 99 3.30 11.62 8.28
CA ALA A 99 3.65 11.62 6.87
C ALA A 99 4.50 12.84 6.49
N LEU A 100 4.13 14.02 6.96
CA LEU A 100 4.88 15.25 6.72
C LEU A 100 6.28 15.20 7.35
N LYS A 101 6.39 14.71 8.59
CA LYS A 101 7.67 14.57 9.28
C LYS A 101 8.58 13.51 8.64
N LYS A 102 8.06 12.31 8.36
CA LYS A 102 8.86 11.15 7.94
C LYS A 102 9.21 11.16 6.47
N ASN A 103 8.24 11.42 5.61
CA ASN A 103 8.39 11.14 4.18
C ASN A 103 8.70 12.38 3.35
N LYS A 104 8.83 13.52 3.97
CA LYS A 104 9.11 14.76 3.25
C LYS A 104 8.11 15.00 2.11
N ILE A 105 6.84 14.61 2.34
CA ILE A 105 5.72 14.95 1.45
C ILE A 105 5.07 16.23 1.98
N ASP A 106 4.61 17.06 1.05
CA ASP A 106 3.85 18.26 1.42
C ASP A 106 2.37 17.93 1.72
N LYS A 107 1.68 18.87 2.35
CA LYS A 107 0.27 18.71 2.74
C LYS A 107 -0.64 18.40 1.56
N LYS A 108 -0.44 19.07 0.42
CA LYS A 108 -1.22 18.85 -0.81
C LYS A 108 -1.08 17.41 -1.31
N SER A 109 0.15 16.89 -1.34
CA SER A 109 0.43 15.50 -1.72
C SER A 109 -0.23 14.51 -0.75
N PHE A 110 -0.17 14.77 0.57
CA PHE A 110 -0.85 13.94 1.56
C PHE A 110 -2.37 13.91 1.33
N ASP A 111 -2.99 15.08 1.17
CA ASP A 111 -4.44 15.20 0.98
C ASP A 111 -4.89 14.49 -0.31
N ASN A 112 -4.13 14.62 -1.39
CA ASN A 112 -4.41 13.91 -2.63
C ASN A 112 -4.36 12.39 -2.45
N ILE A 113 -3.33 11.86 -1.81
CA ILE A 113 -3.23 10.42 -1.52
C ILE A 113 -4.41 9.96 -0.64
N ASN A 114 -4.75 10.74 0.39
CA ASN A 114 -5.81 10.40 1.34
C ASN A 114 -7.20 10.34 0.69
N LYS A 115 -7.47 11.13 -0.36
CA LYS A 115 -8.73 11.07 -1.13
C LYS A 115 -8.98 9.71 -1.77
N PHE A 116 -7.94 8.96 -2.06
CA PHE A 116 -8.04 7.62 -2.70
C PHE A 116 -8.05 6.47 -1.70
N GLN A 117 -7.93 6.75 -0.41
CA GLN A 117 -8.05 5.72 0.62
C GLN A 117 -9.50 5.49 1.01
N MET A 118 -9.83 4.24 1.31
CA MET A 118 -11.14 3.88 1.85
C MET A 118 -11.33 4.46 3.26
N SER A 119 -12.59 4.56 3.69
CA SER A 119 -12.92 5.04 5.04
C SER A 119 -12.44 4.08 6.13
N ASN A 120 -12.23 4.59 7.34
CA ASN A 120 -11.90 3.75 8.49
C ASN A 120 -12.99 2.68 8.72
N LYS A 121 -14.28 3.01 8.50
CA LYS A 121 -15.39 2.06 8.61
C LYS A 121 -15.24 0.91 7.61
N PHE A 122 -14.83 1.20 6.37
CA PHE A 122 -14.57 0.15 5.37
C PHE A 122 -13.46 -0.80 5.85
N TYR A 123 -12.35 -0.26 6.33
CA TYR A 123 -11.26 -1.09 6.85
C TYR A 123 -11.70 -1.93 8.06
N THR A 124 -12.42 -1.34 9.02
CA THR A 124 -12.93 -2.06 10.19
C THR A 124 -13.84 -3.22 9.81
N ASN A 125 -14.74 -3.02 8.84
CA ASN A 125 -15.71 -4.03 8.43
C ASN A 125 -15.11 -5.16 7.57
N ASN A 126 -13.89 -4.98 7.06
CA ASN A 126 -13.22 -5.95 6.18
C ASN A 126 -11.93 -6.50 6.76
N SER A 127 -11.72 -6.40 8.07
CA SER A 127 -10.54 -6.91 8.78
C SER A 127 -10.93 -7.86 9.89
N ASP A 128 -10.13 -8.90 10.10
CA ASP A 128 -10.30 -9.81 11.23
C ASP A 128 -9.94 -9.13 12.55
N TYR A 129 -8.89 -8.30 12.52
CA TYR A 129 -8.45 -7.52 13.67
C TYR A 129 -8.13 -6.08 13.29
N VAL A 130 -8.40 -5.15 14.22
CA VAL A 130 -8.08 -3.73 14.07
C VAL A 130 -7.25 -3.24 15.25
N ILE A 131 -6.12 -2.62 14.94
CA ILE A 131 -5.26 -1.96 15.93
C ILE A 131 -5.29 -0.45 15.69
N HIS A 132 -5.67 0.32 16.70
CA HIS A 132 -5.60 1.78 16.66
C HIS A 132 -4.20 2.26 17.06
N ASN A 133 -3.42 2.71 16.06
CA ASN A 133 -2.08 3.26 16.23
C ASN A 133 -2.13 4.77 16.54
N ASN A 134 -2.80 5.13 17.65
CA ASN A 134 -2.94 6.52 18.10
C ASN A 134 -2.04 6.87 19.29
N SER A 135 -1.36 5.90 19.88
CA SER A 135 -0.45 6.03 21.01
C SER A 135 0.99 5.71 20.60
N ASP A 136 1.83 5.43 21.59
CA ASP A 136 3.21 5.01 21.37
C ASP A 136 3.33 3.58 20.81
N ILE A 137 4.54 3.22 20.43
CA ILE A 137 4.86 1.93 19.83
C ILE A 137 4.72 0.77 20.83
N VAL A 138 4.91 1.03 22.13
CA VAL A 138 4.83 -0.01 23.18
C VAL A 138 3.40 -0.51 23.28
N MET A 139 2.42 0.39 23.33
CA MET A 139 1.00 0.03 23.36
C MET A 139 0.56 -0.68 22.07
N MET A 140 1.08 -0.26 20.94
CA MET A 140 0.80 -0.94 19.65
C MET A 140 1.35 -2.38 19.65
N LYS A 141 2.59 -2.58 20.10
CA LYS A 141 3.20 -3.92 20.23
C LYS A 141 2.42 -4.81 21.20
N LYS A 142 1.98 -4.28 22.35
CA LYS A 142 1.16 -5.03 23.30
C LYS A 142 -0.13 -5.54 22.66
N LYS A 143 -0.84 -4.68 21.92
CA LYS A 143 -2.06 -5.09 21.20
C LYS A 143 -1.78 -6.13 20.10
N LEU A 144 -0.69 -5.97 19.36
CA LEU A 144 -0.30 -6.94 18.35
C LEU A 144 -0.02 -8.31 18.99
N ASN A 145 0.75 -8.35 20.08
CA ASN A 145 1.03 -9.60 20.78
C ASN A 145 -0.24 -10.27 21.31
N GLN A 146 -1.21 -9.52 21.80
CA GLN A 146 -2.51 -10.04 22.21
C GLN A 146 -3.32 -10.67 21.07
N ILE A 147 -3.15 -10.16 19.84
CA ILE A 147 -3.76 -10.76 18.66
C ILE A 147 -2.99 -12.03 18.27
N LEU A 148 -1.67 -11.94 18.18
CA LEU A 148 -0.82 -13.08 17.79
C LEU A 148 -0.94 -14.29 18.74
N SER A 149 -1.27 -14.07 20.00
CA SER A 149 -1.52 -15.18 20.94
C SER A 149 -2.89 -15.87 20.77
N LYS A 150 -3.75 -15.38 19.86
CA LYS A 150 -5.10 -15.92 19.58
C LYS A 150 -5.18 -16.63 18.24
N ILE A 151 -4.17 -16.48 17.42
CA ILE A 151 -4.06 -17.06 16.09
C ILE A 151 -2.91 -18.06 16.03
#